data_abe6d0dfabc795040b1bdc7335f48eb0
#
_entry.id   abe6d0dfabc795040b1bdc7335f48eb0
#
_cell.length_a   1.000
_cell.length_b   1.000
_cell.length_c   1.000
_cell.angle_alpha   90.00
_cell.angle_beta   90.00
_cell.angle_gamma   90.00
#
_symmetry.space_group_name_H-M   'P 1'
#
loop_
_entity.id
_entity.type
_entity.pdbx_description
1 polymer ?
#
loop_
_entity_poly.entity_id
_entity_poly.type
_entity_poly.pdbx_seq_one_letter_code
_entity_poly.pdbx_strand_id
1 'polypeptide(L)'
;MNRNDIIITYGSDAAKMTKALLDAIDIESMVPDKKASIALKPNLVVAVTADSGATTHPEIVVAIIEYLQGKGYKNIKIVESAWVGDSTKEGFRVNGYNQISKTHQVPLVDVKDDTYEKKTIGKITMEVSTTILSTDFLINLPVLKGHCQTAMTCALKNMKGCLSDRSKRMFHTLGLHNPIASLNAVRCADLVIVDSLNGDLDFEEGGNPVRTNRMFAARDSVLCDSFGASLMGFELEDIPYIQLAESLGVGSSDLSQANIIQLNEPNDEKPAKPTGAASYLGAHTRPDSACSACYGNLIHALKRLDEVNRLKDIKVPICIGQGYKGMNDPNKVGVGSCTRGLGKSLGGCPPKAIDMIAFLKELND
;
A
#
# COMPACT_ATOMS: atom_id res chain seq x y z
N MET A 1 23.44 -3.90 -9.04
CA MET A 1 22.15 -4.63 -9.13
C MET A 1 21.58 -4.48 -10.53
N ASN A 2 21.27 -5.58 -11.22
CA ASN A 2 20.65 -5.58 -12.56
C ASN A 2 19.12 -5.42 -12.45
N ARG A 3 18.46 -5.15 -13.57
CA ARG A 3 17.01 -4.91 -13.57
C ARG A 3 16.19 -6.17 -13.26
N ASN A 4 16.70 -7.35 -13.59
CA ASN A 4 16.08 -8.64 -13.30
C ASN A 4 16.54 -9.30 -11.98
N ASP A 5 17.38 -8.62 -11.18
CA ASP A 5 17.77 -9.13 -9.87
C ASP A 5 16.67 -8.89 -8.83
N ILE A 6 16.41 -9.92 -8.01
CA ILE A 6 15.67 -9.84 -6.76
C ILE A 6 16.63 -10.29 -5.67
N ILE A 7 16.99 -9.38 -4.77
CA ILE A 7 17.88 -9.68 -3.65
C ILE A 7 17.02 -9.86 -2.41
N ILE A 8 17.11 -11.01 -1.74
CA ILE A 8 16.31 -11.34 -0.56
C ILE A 8 17.19 -11.66 0.65
N THR A 9 16.73 -11.25 1.82
CA THR A 9 17.34 -11.56 3.11
C THR A 9 16.27 -11.93 4.13
N TYR A 10 16.62 -12.79 5.08
CA TYR A 10 15.75 -13.30 6.11
C TYR A 10 16.25 -12.92 7.50
N GLY A 11 15.34 -12.61 8.41
CA GLY A 11 15.66 -12.21 9.78
C GLY A 11 14.57 -11.31 10.38
N SER A 12 14.79 -10.86 11.60
CA SER A 12 13.85 -9.98 12.34
C SER A 12 14.41 -8.59 12.66
N ASP A 13 15.67 -8.34 12.32
CA ASP A 13 16.34 -7.05 12.56
C ASP A 13 16.29 -6.21 11.27
N ALA A 14 15.29 -5.33 11.19
CA ALA A 14 15.04 -4.49 10.04
C ALA A 14 16.25 -3.67 9.60
N ALA A 15 16.99 -3.10 10.55
CA ALA A 15 18.15 -2.25 10.25
C ALA A 15 19.32 -3.06 9.66
N LYS A 16 19.64 -4.23 10.25
CA LYS A 16 20.68 -5.13 9.72
C LYS A 16 20.32 -5.66 8.34
N MET A 17 19.07 -6.07 8.13
CA MET A 17 18.59 -6.59 6.86
C MET A 17 18.65 -5.51 5.78
N THR A 18 18.23 -4.29 6.10
CA THR A 18 18.31 -3.14 5.18
C THR A 18 19.76 -2.87 4.78
N LYS A 19 20.67 -2.85 5.76
CA LYS A 19 22.09 -2.64 5.46
C LYS A 19 22.65 -3.75 4.57
N ALA A 20 22.34 -5.01 4.83
CA ALA A 20 22.78 -6.13 3.99
C ALA A 20 22.27 -6.01 2.54
N LEU A 21 21.00 -5.61 2.35
CA LEU A 21 20.46 -5.34 1.02
C LEU A 21 21.22 -4.19 0.33
N LEU A 22 21.45 -3.07 1.02
CA LEU A 22 22.14 -1.90 0.46
C LEU A 22 23.61 -2.21 0.10
N ASP A 23 24.28 -3.01 0.89
CA ASP A 23 25.66 -3.46 0.60
C ASP A 23 25.72 -4.35 -0.66
N ALA A 24 24.66 -5.14 -0.90
CA ALA A 24 24.56 -6.00 -2.10
C ALA A 24 24.06 -5.27 -3.37
N ILE A 25 23.35 -4.16 -3.21
CA ILE A 25 22.73 -3.42 -4.32
C ILE A 25 23.74 -2.58 -5.10
N ASP A 26 24.80 -2.07 -4.48
CA ASP A 26 25.71 -1.06 -5.06
C ASP A 26 24.94 0.20 -5.51
N ILE A 27 24.30 0.87 -4.54
CA ILE A 27 23.45 2.03 -4.79
C ILE A 27 24.20 3.20 -5.44
N GLU A 28 25.50 3.30 -5.23
CA GLU A 28 26.34 4.37 -5.80
C GLU A 28 26.43 4.30 -7.32
N SER A 29 26.32 3.11 -7.90
CA SER A 29 26.26 2.95 -9.37
C SER A 29 24.90 3.33 -9.97
N MET A 30 23.88 3.47 -9.14
CA MET A 30 22.51 3.72 -9.57
C MET A 30 22.09 5.19 -9.43
N VAL A 31 22.58 5.88 -8.39
CA VAL A 31 22.26 7.29 -8.14
C VAL A 31 23.14 8.19 -9.02
N PRO A 32 22.60 9.17 -9.77
CA PRO A 32 23.34 9.94 -10.77
C PRO A 32 24.61 10.63 -10.25
N ASP A 33 24.50 11.31 -9.12
CA ASP A 33 25.64 11.96 -8.43
C ASP A 33 25.32 12.25 -6.95
N LYS A 34 26.32 12.78 -6.21
CA LYS A 34 26.16 13.08 -4.78
C LYS A 34 25.22 14.26 -4.46
N LYS A 35 24.84 15.05 -5.45
CA LYS A 35 23.89 16.16 -5.31
C LYS A 35 22.47 15.75 -5.66
N ALA A 36 22.28 14.55 -6.21
CA ALA A 36 21.00 14.02 -6.63
C ALA A 36 19.96 14.13 -5.51
N SER A 37 18.75 14.54 -5.88
CA SER A 37 17.60 14.57 -5.00
C SER A 37 17.06 13.16 -4.82
N ILE A 38 17.13 12.61 -3.61
CA ILE A 38 16.68 11.26 -3.28
C ILE A 38 15.41 11.34 -2.44
N ALA A 39 14.35 10.69 -2.88
CA ALA A 39 13.13 10.54 -2.10
C ALA A 39 12.97 9.11 -1.57
N LEU A 40 12.71 9.00 -0.27
CA LEU A 40 12.31 7.77 0.39
C LEU A 40 10.80 7.78 0.56
N LYS A 41 10.13 6.80 -0.02
CA LYS A 41 8.67 6.69 0.04
C LYS A 41 8.25 5.46 0.84
N PRO A 42 8.08 5.57 2.17
CA PRO A 42 7.51 4.49 2.98
C PRO A 42 6.03 4.24 2.61
N ASN A 43 5.43 3.24 3.22
CA ASN A 43 3.98 3.08 3.27
C ASN A 43 3.47 3.55 4.63
N LEU A 44 2.69 4.63 4.66
CA LEU A 44 2.02 5.15 5.86
C LEU A 44 0.53 5.36 5.56
N VAL A 45 -0.09 4.32 5.03
CA VAL A 45 -1.49 4.36 4.56
C VAL A 45 -2.47 4.82 5.65
N VAL A 46 -2.22 4.48 6.90
CA VAL A 46 -3.00 4.86 8.10
C VAL A 46 -2.05 5.22 9.24
N ALA A 47 -2.57 5.93 10.25
CA ALA A 47 -1.80 6.36 11.42
C ALA A 47 -1.72 5.26 12.50
N VAL A 48 -1.02 4.16 12.18
CA VAL A 48 -0.73 3.04 13.10
C VAL A 48 0.75 2.69 13.04
N THR A 49 1.26 1.99 14.05
CA THR A 49 2.66 1.52 14.09
C THR A 49 2.90 0.35 13.15
N ALA A 50 4.14 0.12 12.75
CA ALA A 50 4.55 -0.96 11.84
C ALA A 50 4.19 -2.36 12.37
N ASP A 51 4.16 -2.55 13.69
CA ASP A 51 3.75 -3.82 14.32
C ASP A 51 2.34 -4.27 13.93
N SER A 52 1.49 -3.36 13.46
CA SER A 52 0.16 -3.69 12.95
C SER A 52 0.17 -4.45 11.62
N GLY A 53 1.29 -4.46 10.90
CA GLY A 53 1.40 -5.02 9.54
C GLY A 53 0.89 -4.09 8.44
N ALA A 54 0.63 -2.81 8.75
CA ALA A 54 0.08 -1.84 7.79
C ALA A 54 1.10 -0.86 7.23
N THR A 55 2.11 -0.49 8.00
CA THR A 55 3.06 0.59 7.69
C THR A 55 4.50 0.09 7.70
N THR A 56 5.36 0.77 6.95
CA THR A 56 6.79 0.44 6.85
C THR A 56 7.49 0.65 8.20
N HIS A 57 8.32 -0.31 8.59
CA HIS A 57 9.17 -0.21 9.80
C HIS A 57 10.11 0.99 9.68
N PRO A 58 10.05 1.95 10.62
CA PRO A 58 10.89 3.16 10.57
C PRO A 58 12.39 2.87 10.55
N GLU A 59 12.82 1.75 11.13
CA GLU A 59 14.21 1.29 11.17
C GLU A 59 14.79 1.07 9.77
N ILE A 60 13.95 0.67 8.81
CA ILE A 60 14.33 0.55 7.38
C ILE A 60 14.71 1.93 6.84
N VAL A 61 13.86 2.93 7.10
CA VAL A 61 14.07 4.31 6.61
C VAL A 61 15.33 4.92 7.25
N VAL A 62 15.51 4.72 8.56
CA VAL A 62 16.71 5.18 9.29
C VAL A 62 17.96 4.55 8.70
N ALA A 63 17.99 3.24 8.52
CA ALA A 63 19.15 2.53 7.99
C ALA A 63 19.52 3.01 6.57
N ILE A 64 18.51 3.31 5.71
CA ILE A 64 18.75 3.87 4.37
C ILE A 64 19.33 5.29 4.47
N ILE A 65 18.78 6.15 5.33
CA ILE A 65 19.29 7.51 5.52
C ILE A 65 20.75 7.49 5.99
N GLU A 66 21.05 6.71 7.02
CA GLU A 66 22.42 6.59 7.55
C GLU A 66 23.39 6.05 6.51
N TYR A 67 22.99 5.05 5.75
CA TYR A 67 23.79 4.49 4.66
C TYR A 67 24.08 5.53 3.59
N LEU A 68 23.06 6.24 3.10
CA LEU A 68 23.20 7.27 2.06
C LEU A 68 24.04 8.45 2.56
N GLN A 69 23.81 8.92 3.80
CA GLN A 69 24.60 10.01 4.41
C GLN A 69 26.05 9.60 4.60
N GLY A 70 26.31 8.36 5.03
CA GLY A 70 27.64 7.78 5.13
C GLY A 70 28.38 7.70 3.80
N LYS A 71 27.65 7.57 2.70
CA LYS A 71 28.16 7.62 1.31
C LYS A 71 28.27 9.06 0.76
N GLY A 72 27.88 10.08 1.53
CA GLY A 72 27.99 11.50 1.15
C GLY A 72 26.80 12.10 0.44
N TYR A 73 25.66 11.39 0.31
CA TYR A 73 24.41 11.94 -0.21
C TYR A 73 23.74 12.80 0.88
N LYS A 74 23.37 14.03 0.55
CA LYS A 74 22.80 14.98 1.52
C LYS A 74 21.38 15.45 1.17
N ASN A 75 21.01 15.37 -0.11
CA ASN A 75 19.70 15.82 -0.57
C ASN A 75 18.67 14.69 -0.51
N ILE A 76 18.34 14.27 0.71
CA ILE A 76 17.40 13.18 0.98
C ILE A 76 16.12 13.77 1.57
N LYS A 77 14.96 13.25 1.21
CA LYS A 77 13.65 13.60 1.77
C LYS A 77 12.79 12.37 1.98
N ILE A 78 11.87 12.41 2.93
CA ILE A 78 10.84 11.37 3.14
C ILE A 78 9.53 11.92 2.59
N VAL A 79 8.87 11.19 1.69
CA VAL A 79 7.67 11.66 0.97
C VAL A 79 6.57 10.63 1.08
N GLU A 80 5.41 11.00 1.59
CA GLU A 80 4.25 10.11 1.67
C GLU A 80 2.93 10.88 1.76
N SER A 81 1.82 10.20 1.50
CA SER A 81 0.48 10.63 1.94
C SER A 81 -0.40 9.44 2.30
N ALA A 82 -1.00 9.52 3.48
CA ALA A 82 -2.01 8.57 3.95
C ALA A 82 -3.20 8.46 2.97
N TRP A 83 -4.01 7.43 3.11
CA TRP A 83 -5.24 7.32 2.33
C TRP A 83 -6.19 8.52 2.56
N VAL A 84 -7.21 8.61 1.73
CA VAL A 84 -8.21 9.68 1.85
C VAL A 84 -9.01 9.49 3.14
N GLY A 85 -8.99 10.53 4.00
CA GLY A 85 -9.72 10.52 5.29
C GLY A 85 -8.82 10.29 6.50
N ASP A 86 -7.55 9.93 6.31
CA ASP A 86 -6.57 9.86 7.40
C ASP A 86 -5.53 10.99 7.30
N SER A 87 -4.71 11.15 8.32
CA SER A 87 -3.70 12.19 8.45
C SER A 87 -2.30 11.65 8.25
N THR A 88 -1.61 12.11 7.20
CA THR A 88 -0.19 11.79 6.98
C THR A 88 0.68 12.31 8.14
N LYS A 89 0.38 13.50 8.65
CA LYS A 89 1.10 14.10 9.78
C LYS A 89 0.98 13.23 11.04
N GLU A 90 -0.19 12.65 11.26
CA GLU A 90 -0.39 11.70 12.36
C GLU A 90 0.35 10.39 12.10
N GLY A 91 0.35 9.88 10.87
CA GLY A 91 1.17 8.74 10.46
C GLY A 91 2.66 8.97 10.71
N PHE A 92 3.18 10.15 10.37
CA PHE A 92 4.55 10.55 10.70
C PHE A 92 4.79 10.59 12.22
N ARG A 93 3.86 11.12 12.98
CA ARG A 93 3.99 11.21 14.45
C ARG A 93 4.01 9.84 15.11
N VAL A 94 3.06 8.98 14.77
CA VAL A 94 2.89 7.64 15.38
C VAL A 94 4.09 6.74 15.09
N ASN A 95 4.67 6.82 13.89
CA ASN A 95 5.84 6.04 13.48
C ASN A 95 7.19 6.74 13.77
N GLY A 96 7.21 7.82 14.56
CA GLY A 96 8.44 8.47 14.99
C GLY A 96 9.20 9.27 13.92
N TYR A 97 8.63 9.48 12.73
CA TYR A 97 9.30 10.20 11.62
C TYR A 97 9.64 11.64 11.96
N ASN A 98 8.87 12.31 12.84
CA ASN A 98 9.21 13.66 13.30
C ASN A 98 10.57 13.71 14.02
N GLN A 99 10.90 12.68 14.81
CA GLN A 99 12.21 12.57 15.47
C GLN A 99 13.29 12.17 14.47
N ILE A 100 13.01 11.23 13.55
CA ILE A 100 13.94 10.83 12.48
C ILE A 100 14.35 12.04 11.65
N SER A 101 13.38 12.85 11.22
CA SER A 101 13.59 14.09 10.46
C SER A 101 14.55 15.05 11.19
N LYS A 102 14.33 15.28 12.47
CA LYS A 102 15.18 16.16 13.30
C LYS A 102 16.58 15.62 13.47
N THR A 103 16.69 14.33 13.81
CA THR A 103 17.99 13.68 14.11
C THR A 103 18.88 13.63 12.87
N HIS A 104 18.33 13.27 11.71
CA HIS A 104 19.09 13.07 10.48
C HIS A 104 19.06 14.29 9.54
N GLN A 105 18.34 15.35 9.90
CA GLN A 105 18.16 16.57 9.07
C GLN A 105 17.58 16.26 7.68
N VAL A 106 16.59 15.36 7.63
CA VAL A 106 15.91 14.92 6.43
C VAL A 106 14.46 15.43 6.46
N PRO A 107 14.01 16.28 5.52
CA PRO A 107 12.68 16.85 5.54
C PRO A 107 11.59 15.80 5.30
N LEU A 108 10.42 15.99 5.97
CA LEU A 108 9.19 15.27 5.70
C LEU A 108 8.34 16.07 4.72
N VAL A 109 7.86 15.41 3.69
CA VAL A 109 6.94 15.96 2.70
C VAL A 109 5.62 15.22 2.78
N ASP A 110 4.58 15.90 3.29
CA ASP A 110 3.20 15.43 3.15
C ASP A 110 2.70 15.79 1.76
N VAL A 111 2.49 14.77 0.92
CA VAL A 111 1.98 14.97 -0.45
C VAL A 111 0.62 15.67 -0.47
N LYS A 112 -0.18 15.61 0.62
CA LYS A 112 -1.45 16.33 0.71
C LYS A 112 -1.27 17.86 0.72
N ASP A 113 -0.10 18.33 1.16
CA ASP A 113 0.26 19.75 1.18
C ASP A 113 1.14 20.16 -0.03
N ASP A 114 1.47 19.20 -0.93
CA ASP A 114 2.33 19.45 -2.11
C ASP A 114 1.54 20.08 -3.27
N THR A 115 2.26 20.57 -4.26
CA THR A 115 1.70 20.93 -5.56
C THR A 115 1.64 19.72 -6.48
N TYR A 116 0.80 19.80 -7.52
CA TYR A 116 0.56 18.66 -8.40
C TYR A 116 0.67 19.03 -9.87
N GLU A 117 1.22 18.11 -10.66
CA GLU A 117 1.12 18.15 -12.11
C GLU A 117 0.08 17.14 -12.60
N LYS A 118 -0.70 17.54 -13.62
CA LYS A 118 -1.60 16.63 -14.32
C LYS A 118 -0.80 15.81 -15.33
N LYS A 119 -0.88 14.49 -15.20
CA LYS A 119 -0.30 13.52 -16.12
C LYS A 119 -1.41 12.65 -16.70
N THR A 120 -1.29 12.28 -17.98
CA THR A 120 -2.31 11.50 -18.70
C THR A 120 -1.65 10.28 -19.36
N ILE A 121 -2.21 9.11 -19.09
CA ILE A 121 -1.88 7.84 -19.78
C ILE A 121 -3.19 7.28 -20.34
N GLY A 122 -3.28 7.15 -21.66
CA GLY A 122 -4.51 6.77 -22.32
C GLY A 122 -5.66 7.73 -21.98
N LYS A 123 -6.71 7.21 -21.32
CA LYS A 123 -7.89 8.00 -20.89
C LYS A 123 -7.81 8.42 -19.40
N ILE A 124 -6.74 8.09 -18.70
CA ILE A 124 -6.62 8.34 -17.26
C ILE A 124 -5.75 9.58 -17.04
N THR A 125 -6.34 10.65 -16.52
CA THR A 125 -5.64 11.88 -16.09
C THR A 125 -5.57 11.91 -14.58
N MET A 126 -4.37 12.06 -14.01
CA MET A 126 -4.13 12.06 -12.57
C MET A 126 -3.25 13.23 -12.14
N GLU A 127 -3.42 13.67 -10.91
CA GLU A 127 -2.63 14.72 -10.27
C GLU A 127 -1.52 14.08 -9.43
N VAL A 128 -0.27 14.18 -9.90
CA VAL A 128 0.92 13.57 -9.29
C VAL A 128 1.75 14.65 -8.60
N SER A 129 2.26 14.37 -7.42
CA SER A 129 3.13 15.26 -6.63
C SER A 129 4.32 15.78 -7.45
N THR A 130 4.52 17.10 -7.45
CA THR A 130 5.67 17.73 -8.12
C THR A 130 6.98 17.33 -7.46
N THR A 131 6.99 17.14 -6.16
CA THR A 131 8.16 16.66 -5.43
C THR A 131 8.61 15.28 -5.93
N ILE A 132 7.66 14.35 -6.15
CA ILE A 132 7.97 13.01 -6.69
C ILE A 132 8.44 13.09 -8.14
N LEU A 133 7.80 13.91 -8.97
CA LEU A 133 8.15 14.06 -10.39
C LEU A 133 9.53 14.67 -10.60
N SER A 134 9.96 15.60 -9.71
CA SER A 134 11.24 16.28 -9.76
C SER A 134 12.38 15.56 -9.03
N THR A 135 12.10 14.41 -8.41
CA THR A 135 13.12 13.64 -7.69
C THR A 135 13.99 12.85 -8.67
N ASP A 136 15.32 12.95 -8.53
CA ASP A 136 16.29 12.27 -9.39
C ASP A 136 16.34 10.76 -9.12
N PHE A 137 16.17 10.33 -7.86
CA PHE A 137 16.19 8.93 -7.47
C PHE A 137 15.12 8.63 -6.40
N LEU A 138 14.18 7.76 -6.73
CA LEU A 138 13.07 7.39 -5.86
C LEU A 138 13.25 5.97 -5.31
N ILE A 139 13.37 5.86 -3.99
CA ILE A 139 13.38 4.58 -3.27
C ILE A 139 11.99 4.34 -2.69
N ASN A 140 11.30 3.35 -3.21
CA ASN A 140 9.97 2.94 -2.75
C ASN A 140 10.09 1.84 -1.69
N LEU A 141 9.44 2.03 -0.54
CA LEU A 141 9.53 1.16 0.64
C LEU A 141 8.14 0.62 0.99
N PRO A 142 7.56 -0.25 0.15
CA PRO A 142 6.24 -0.80 0.39
C PRO A 142 6.27 -1.85 1.50
N VAL A 143 5.11 -2.09 2.12
CA VAL A 143 4.84 -3.29 2.89
C VAL A 143 4.19 -4.33 1.99
N LEU A 144 4.67 -5.56 2.00
CA LEU A 144 4.00 -6.69 1.36
C LEU A 144 2.84 -7.13 2.23
N LYS A 145 1.61 -6.84 1.81
CA LYS A 145 0.39 -7.08 2.57
C LYS A 145 -0.83 -7.32 1.69
N GLY A 146 -1.89 -7.86 2.27
CA GLY A 146 -3.18 -8.05 1.63
C GLY A 146 -3.91 -6.75 1.31
N HIS A 147 -4.92 -6.87 0.46
CA HIS A 147 -5.81 -5.78 0.13
C HIS A 147 -7.16 -6.29 -0.38
N CYS A 148 -8.24 -5.84 0.24
CA CYS A 148 -9.59 -6.33 -0.03
C CYS A 148 -10.12 -6.13 -1.47
N GLN A 149 -9.55 -5.22 -2.27
CA GLN A 149 -10.00 -4.93 -3.64
C GLN A 149 -8.97 -5.28 -4.72
N THR A 150 -7.69 -5.41 -4.37
CA THR A 150 -6.62 -5.67 -5.34
C THR A 150 -5.77 -6.88 -4.95
N ALA A 151 -6.28 -7.72 -4.07
CA ALA A 151 -5.64 -8.88 -3.47
C ALA A 151 -4.38 -8.52 -2.67
N MET A 152 -3.47 -7.73 -3.22
CA MET A 152 -2.16 -7.41 -2.65
C MET A 152 -1.85 -5.91 -2.70
N THR A 153 -1.01 -5.46 -1.79
CA THR A 153 -0.25 -4.20 -1.84
C THR A 153 1.24 -4.51 -1.83
N CYS A 154 1.98 -3.97 -2.80
CA CYS A 154 3.44 -3.96 -2.84
C CYS A 154 3.93 -2.70 -3.59
N ALA A 155 4.97 -2.78 -4.43
CA ALA A 155 5.65 -1.64 -5.05
C ALA A 155 4.72 -0.76 -5.91
N LEU A 156 4.02 -1.36 -6.88
CA LEU A 156 3.19 -0.62 -7.83
C LEU A 156 2.07 0.15 -7.13
N LYS A 157 1.36 -0.51 -6.21
CA LYS A 157 0.23 0.11 -5.50
C LYS A 157 0.69 1.14 -4.46
N ASN A 158 1.87 0.98 -3.84
CA ASN A 158 2.40 1.94 -2.88
C ASN A 158 2.59 3.33 -3.51
N MET A 159 2.82 3.42 -4.81
CA MET A 159 2.91 4.69 -5.54
C MET A 159 1.65 5.56 -5.47
N LYS A 160 0.48 5.01 -5.09
CA LYS A 160 -0.73 5.82 -4.84
C LYS A 160 -0.54 6.92 -3.80
N GLY A 161 0.39 6.76 -2.86
CA GLY A 161 0.79 7.81 -1.92
C GLY A 161 1.42 9.04 -2.58
N CYS A 162 1.71 9.02 -3.88
CA CYS A 162 2.22 10.16 -4.65
C CYS A 162 1.13 11.02 -5.28
N LEU A 163 -0.15 10.72 -5.04
CA LEU A 163 -1.31 11.35 -5.68
C LEU A 163 -2.03 12.33 -4.77
N SER A 164 -2.72 13.31 -5.40
CA SER A 164 -3.73 14.11 -4.71
C SER A 164 -4.89 13.23 -4.20
N ASP A 165 -5.56 13.67 -3.14
CA ASP A 165 -6.76 12.99 -2.62
C ASP A 165 -7.88 12.88 -3.67
N ARG A 166 -7.97 13.86 -4.58
CA ARG A 166 -8.90 13.82 -5.72
C ARG A 166 -8.59 12.64 -6.63
N SER A 167 -7.34 12.46 -7.03
CA SER A 167 -6.91 11.36 -7.88
C SER A 167 -7.03 10.01 -7.19
N LYS A 168 -6.72 9.92 -5.89
CA LYS A 168 -6.96 8.70 -5.10
C LYS A 168 -8.43 8.27 -5.15
N ARG A 169 -9.39 9.22 -4.99
CA ARG A 169 -10.83 8.91 -5.10
C ARG A 169 -11.23 8.47 -6.51
N MET A 170 -10.72 9.18 -7.53
CA MET A 170 -10.98 8.84 -8.93
C MET A 170 -10.51 7.42 -9.28
N PHE A 171 -9.36 6.97 -8.75
CA PHE A 171 -8.85 5.61 -8.96
C PHE A 171 -9.89 4.55 -8.56
N HIS A 172 -10.62 4.76 -7.45
CA HIS A 172 -11.68 3.85 -7.02
C HIS A 172 -12.91 3.88 -7.94
N THR A 173 -13.19 5.03 -8.56
CA THR A 173 -14.29 5.15 -9.52
C THR A 173 -13.98 4.47 -10.86
N LEU A 174 -12.72 4.50 -11.29
CA LEU A 174 -12.27 3.89 -12.55
C LEU A 174 -11.92 2.39 -12.42
N GLY A 175 -11.99 1.83 -11.21
CA GLY A 175 -11.38 0.55 -10.88
C GLY A 175 -9.87 0.71 -10.69
N LEU A 176 -9.30 0.08 -9.67
CA LEU A 176 -7.93 0.37 -9.20
C LEU A 176 -6.84 -0.09 -10.16
N HIS A 177 -7.04 -1.19 -10.89
CA HIS A 177 -5.97 -1.85 -11.62
C HIS A 177 -5.36 -1.00 -12.74
N ASN A 178 -6.17 -0.50 -13.68
CA ASN A 178 -5.69 0.37 -14.75
C ASN A 178 -5.04 1.67 -14.24
N PRO A 179 -5.63 2.41 -13.28
CA PRO A 179 -5.00 3.60 -12.74
C PRO A 179 -3.68 3.35 -12.01
N ILE A 180 -3.53 2.22 -11.27
CA ILE A 180 -2.27 1.86 -10.62
C ILE A 180 -1.17 1.61 -11.67
N ALA A 181 -1.46 0.84 -12.72
CA ALA A 181 -0.54 0.61 -13.81
C ALA A 181 -0.14 1.92 -14.51
N SER A 182 -1.13 2.77 -14.83
CA SER A 182 -0.92 4.08 -15.48
C SER A 182 -0.07 5.02 -14.63
N LEU A 183 -0.23 5.04 -13.32
CA LEU A 183 0.59 5.86 -12.42
C LEU A 183 2.07 5.45 -12.50
N ASN A 184 2.35 4.16 -12.51
CA ASN A 184 3.72 3.66 -12.61
C ASN A 184 4.32 3.89 -14.01
N ALA A 185 3.51 4.00 -15.07
CA ALA A 185 3.98 4.46 -16.37
C ALA A 185 4.32 5.96 -16.40
N VAL A 186 3.73 6.78 -15.50
CA VAL A 186 4.12 8.20 -15.32
C VAL A 186 5.42 8.32 -14.53
N ARG A 187 5.52 7.64 -13.39
CA ARG A 187 6.70 7.63 -12.51
C ARG A 187 6.76 6.32 -11.76
N CYS A 188 7.74 5.50 -12.13
CA CYS A 188 8.09 4.26 -11.43
C CYS A 188 9.23 4.54 -10.42
N ALA A 189 9.38 3.70 -9.40
CA ALA A 189 10.53 3.76 -8.52
C ALA A 189 11.82 3.33 -9.23
N ASP A 190 12.95 3.91 -8.83
CA ASP A 190 14.28 3.54 -9.33
C ASP A 190 14.85 2.34 -8.55
N LEU A 191 14.42 2.21 -7.30
CA LEU A 191 14.72 1.08 -6.41
C LEU A 191 13.50 0.81 -5.51
N VAL A 192 13.21 -0.47 -5.31
CA VAL A 192 12.21 -0.94 -4.34
C VAL A 192 12.91 -1.74 -3.26
N ILE A 193 12.63 -1.45 -2.00
CA ILE A 193 13.04 -2.29 -0.86
C ILE A 193 11.76 -2.63 -0.08
N VAL A 194 11.35 -3.88 -0.17
CA VAL A 194 10.07 -4.34 0.38
C VAL A 194 10.23 -4.73 1.83
N ASP A 195 9.44 -4.11 2.67
CA ASP A 195 9.19 -4.55 4.04
C ASP A 195 8.23 -5.75 4.01
N SER A 196 8.77 -6.92 4.24
CA SER A 196 8.03 -8.16 4.41
C SER A 196 8.43 -8.84 5.72
N LEU A 197 8.62 -8.04 6.79
CA LEU A 197 8.90 -8.55 8.12
C LEU A 197 7.63 -9.07 8.78
N ASN A 198 6.60 -8.24 8.77
CA ASN A 198 5.24 -8.59 9.16
C ASN A 198 4.25 -7.79 8.30
N GLY A 199 3.29 -8.45 7.70
CA GLY A 199 2.21 -7.83 6.94
C GLY A 199 0.88 -8.41 7.35
N ASP A 200 -0.19 -7.63 7.36
CA ASP A 200 -1.53 -8.22 7.40
C ASP A 200 -1.84 -8.77 6.01
N LEU A 201 -2.04 -10.08 5.89
CA LEU A 201 -2.19 -10.73 4.59
C LEU A 201 -3.60 -10.58 4.00
N ASP A 202 -4.56 -10.07 4.76
CA ASP A 202 -5.94 -9.85 4.33
C ASP A 202 -6.31 -8.38 4.22
N PHE A 203 -5.76 -7.50 5.09
CA PHE A 203 -6.20 -6.12 5.25
C PHE A 203 -5.08 -5.09 5.06
N GLU A 204 -5.36 -4.04 4.29
CA GLU A 204 -4.42 -2.95 4.03
C GLU A 204 -4.12 -2.13 5.29
N GLU A 205 -5.12 -1.97 6.15
CA GLU A 205 -5.04 -1.21 7.40
C GLU A 205 -4.38 -1.96 8.55
N GLY A 206 -4.04 -3.24 8.37
CA GLY A 206 -3.42 -4.08 9.37
C GLY A 206 -4.40 -4.54 10.46
N GLY A 207 -3.84 -5.08 11.54
CA GLY A 207 -4.59 -5.56 12.71
C GLY A 207 -4.46 -7.06 12.96
N ASN A 208 -4.05 -7.84 11.96
CA ASN A 208 -3.75 -9.27 12.09
C ASN A 208 -2.39 -9.57 11.44
N PRO A 209 -1.29 -9.00 11.97
CA PRO A 209 0.03 -9.13 11.34
C PRO A 209 0.51 -10.58 11.35
N VAL A 210 1.07 -11.00 10.23
CA VAL A 210 1.72 -12.29 10.07
C VAL A 210 3.21 -12.06 9.89
N ARG A 211 4.02 -12.60 10.79
CA ARG A 211 5.48 -12.51 10.68
C ARG A 211 5.97 -13.42 9.57
N THR A 212 6.68 -12.85 8.63
CA THR A 212 7.32 -13.56 7.52
C THR A 212 8.83 -13.36 7.52
N ASN A 213 9.35 -12.50 8.40
CA ASN A 213 10.77 -12.33 8.75
C ASN A 213 11.68 -12.26 7.51
N ARG A 214 11.29 -11.53 6.48
CA ARG A 214 12.05 -11.35 5.23
C ARG A 214 11.97 -9.92 4.74
N MET A 215 12.96 -9.52 3.97
CA MET A 215 12.97 -8.30 3.16
C MET A 215 13.57 -8.63 1.81
N PHE A 216 13.15 -7.91 0.77
CA PHE A 216 13.74 -8.07 -0.56
C PHE A 216 13.79 -6.75 -1.31
N ALA A 217 14.68 -6.68 -2.30
CA ALA A 217 14.88 -5.50 -3.12
C ALA A 217 14.84 -5.86 -4.61
N ALA A 218 14.33 -4.94 -5.43
CA ALA A 218 14.29 -5.04 -6.87
C ALA A 218 14.38 -3.65 -7.53
N ARG A 219 14.90 -3.59 -8.76
CA ARG A 219 14.87 -2.38 -9.59
C ARG A 219 13.61 -2.33 -10.47
N ASP A 220 13.07 -3.47 -10.82
CA ASP A 220 11.85 -3.59 -11.60
C ASP A 220 10.65 -3.76 -10.66
N SER A 221 9.77 -2.74 -10.60
CA SER A 221 8.60 -2.75 -9.73
C SER A 221 7.57 -3.80 -10.13
N VAL A 222 7.49 -4.16 -11.43
CA VAL A 222 6.58 -5.20 -11.93
C VAL A 222 7.09 -6.56 -11.49
N LEU A 223 8.38 -6.84 -11.69
CA LEU A 223 9.02 -8.07 -11.24
C LEU A 223 8.95 -8.22 -9.70
N CYS A 224 9.14 -7.11 -8.99
CA CYS A 224 8.99 -7.03 -7.54
C CYS A 224 7.60 -7.46 -7.07
N ASP A 225 6.54 -6.94 -7.70
CA ASP A 225 5.16 -7.29 -7.37
C ASP A 225 4.81 -8.72 -7.79
N SER A 226 5.32 -9.20 -8.93
CA SER A 226 5.17 -10.61 -9.33
C SER A 226 5.79 -11.57 -8.32
N PHE A 227 6.98 -11.24 -7.82
CA PHE A 227 7.64 -12.01 -6.77
C PHE A 227 6.85 -11.93 -5.44
N GLY A 228 6.40 -10.74 -5.06
CA GLY A 228 5.53 -10.56 -3.89
C GLY A 228 4.24 -11.37 -3.97
N ALA A 229 3.60 -11.42 -5.15
CA ALA A 229 2.41 -12.22 -5.42
C ALA A 229 2.70 -13.73 -5.19
N SER A 230 3.80 -14.24 -5.75
CA SER A 230 4.18 -15.64 -5.57
C SER A 230 4.43 -16.01 -4.10
N LEU A 231 5.04 -15.10 -3.33
CA LEU A 231 5.25 -15.28 -1.89
C LEU A 231 3.93 -15.33 -1.09
N MET A 232 2.88 -14.69 -1.57
CA MET A 232 1.53 -14.72 -0.99
C MET A 232 0.67 -15.83 -1.58
N GLY A 233 1.16 -16.57 -2.58
CA GLY A 233 0.45 -17.68 -3.23
C GLY A 233 -0.68 -17.23 -4.15
N PHE A 234 -0.54 -16.03 -4.74
CA PHE A 234 -1.38 -15.53 -5.83
C PHE A 234 -0.78 -15.86 -7.19
N GLU A 235 -1.65 -16.08 -8.15
CA GLU A 235 -1.30 -16.09 -9.56
C GLU A 235 -1.37 -14.65 -10.11
N LEU A 236 -0.74 -14.38 -11.26
CA LEU A 236 -0.72 -13.02 -11.83
C LEU A 236 -2.11 -12.52 -12.23
N GLU A 237 -3.00 -13.44 -12.60
CA GLU A 237 -4.40 -13.17 -12.95
C GLU A 237 -5.21 -12.63 -11.77
N ASP A 238 -4.83 -12.96 -10.53
CA ASP A 238 -5.47 -12.46 -9.32
C ASP A 238 -5.15 -10.97 -9.10
N ILE A 239 -4.07 -10.47 -9.74
CA ILE A 239 -3.54 -9.12 -9.52
C ILE A 239 -3.35 -8.39 -10.86
N PRO A 240 -4.43 -8.06 -11.59
CA PRO A 240 -4.37 -7.55 -12.96
C PRO A 240 -3.50 -6.32 -13.19
N TYR A 241 -3.28 -5.46 -12.17
CA TYR A 241 -2.43 -4.27 -12.33
C TYR A 241 -0.97 -4.61 -12.64
N ILE A 242 -0.48 -5.82 -12.33
CA ILE A 242 0.88 -6.27 -12.64
C ILE A 242 1.05 -6.40 -14.15
N GLN A 243 0.21 -7.22 -14.81
CA GLN A 243 0.23 -7.43 -16.25
C GLN A 243 -0.12 -6.14 -17.03
N LEU A 244 -1.01 -5.30 -16.49
CA LEU A 244 -1.31 -4.00 -17.07
C LEU A 244 -0.10 -3.06 -17.03
N ALA A 245 0.69 -3.04 -15.94
CA ALA A 245 1.91 -2.26 -15.85
C ALA A 245 2.98 -2.77 -16.82
N GLU A 246 3.12 -4.08 -16.98
CA GLU A 246 3.99 -4.68 -17.99
C GLU A 246 3.58 -4.26 -19.41
N SER A 247 2.29 -4.31 -19.73
CA SER A 247 1.78 -3.89 -21.05
C SER A 247 2.03 -2.41 -21.36
N LEU A 248 2.20 -1.57 -20.34
CA LEU A 248 2.58 -0.15 -20.44
C LEU A 248 4.10 0.06 -20.48
N GLY A 249 4.92 -1.01 -20.47
CA GLY A 249 6.37 -0.94 -20.54
C GLY A 249 7.05 -0.55 -19.24
N VAL A 250 6.37 -0.67 -18.08
CA VAL A 250 6.94 -0.31 -16.77
C VAL A 250 8.04 -1.31 -16.37
N GLY A 251 7.83 -2.60 -16.62
CA GLY A 251 8.75 -3.67 -16.26
C GLY A 251 8.31 -5.02 -16.83
N SER A 252 8.83 -6.13 -16.29
CA SER A 252 8.48 -7.49 -16.70
C SER A 252 7.88 -8.27 -15.53
N SER A 253 6.79 -9.02 -15.79
CA SER A 253 6.18 -9.93 -14.83
C SER A 253 6.78 -11.34 -14.85
N ASP A 254 7.68 -11.64 -15.77
CA ASP A 254 8.24 -12.96 -16.00
C ASP A 254 9.27 -13.37 -14.95
N LEU A 255 8.82 -14.09 -13.93
CA LEU A 255 9.70 -14.62 -12.87
C LEU A 255 10.68 -15.67 -13.36
N SER A 256 10.48 -16.28 -14.54
CA SER A 256 11.45 -17.26 -15.09
C SER A 256 12.76 -16.60 -15.49
N GLN A 257 12.75 -15.28 -15.74
CA GLN A 257 13.93 -14.48 -16.06
C GLN A 257 14.54 -13.79 -14.82
N ALA A 258 13.92 -13.94 -13.65
CA ALA A 258 14.42 -13.34 -12.43
C ALA A 258 15.68 -14.06 -11.92
N ASN A 259 16.68 -13.26 -11.55
CA ASN A 259 17.85 -13.74 -10.84
C ASN A 259 17.65 -13.51 -9.33
N ILE A 260 17.23 -14.55 -8.61
CA ILE A 260 16.96 -14.46 -7.16
C ILE A 260 18.25 -14.72 -6.41
N ILE A 261 18.73 -13.68 -5.71
CA ILE A 261 19.96 -13.67 -4.92
C ILE A 261 19.60 -13.72 -3.44
N GLN A 262 19.86 -14.83 -2.77
CA GLN A 262 19.64 -14.97 -1.33
C GLN A 262 20.93 -14.57 -0.58
N LEU A 263 20.81 -13.62 0.37
CA LEU A 263 21.97 -13.17 1.16
C LEU A 263 22.26 -14.06 2.37
N ASN A 264 21.26 -14.83 2.81
CA ASN A 264 21.38 -15.80 3.91
C ASN A 264 20.33 -16.90 3.74
N GLU A 265 20.42 -17.93 4.59
CA GLU A 265 19.49 -19.05 4.56
C GLU A 265 18.06 -18.62 4.90
N PRO A 266 17.03 -19.16 4.19
CA PRO A 266 15.64 -18.92 4.50
C PRO A 266 15.29 -19.37 5.92
N ASN A 267 14.36 -18.67 6.55
CA ASN A 267 13.75 -19.15 7.79
C ASN A 267 12.90 -20.39 7.52
N ASP A 268 12.84 -21.30 8.48
CA ASP A 268 12.01 -22.53 8.41
C ASP A 268 10.48 -22.26 8.47
N GLU A 269 10.07 -21.00 8.45
CA GLU A 269 8.66 -20.62 8.54
C GLU A 269 7.92 -20.99 7.26
N LYS A 270 6.79 -21.69 7.44
CA LYS A 270 5.90 -22.00 6.31
C LYS A 270 5.33 -20.72 5.71
N PRO A 271 5.25 -20.62 4.38
CA PRO A 271 4.61 -19.49 3.73
C PRO A 271 3.19 -19.30 4.28
N ALA A 272 2.91 -18.14 4.85
CA ALA A 272 1.57 -17.77 5.26
C ALA A 272 0.81 -17.25 4.03
N LYS A 273 -0.41 -17.75 3.83
CA LYS A 273 -1.30 -17.30 2.75
C LYS A 273 -2.44 -16.45 3.31
N PRO A 274 -2.98 -15.52 2.51
CA PRO A 274 -4.21 -14.82 2.84
C PRO A 274 -5.35 -15.79 3.17
N THR A 275 -6.23 -15.40 4.10
CA THR A 275 -7.41 -16.22 4.45
C THR A 275 -8.51 -16.15 3.41
N GLY A 276 -8.42 -15.20 2.47
CA GLY A 276 -9.45 -14.92 1.47
C GLY A 276 -10.69 -14.25 2.08
N ALA A 277 -10.57 -13.64 3.25
CA ALA A 277 -11.68 -13.02 3.97
C ALA A 277 -12.49 -12.05 3.09
N ALA A 278 -11.82 -11.21 2.31
CA ALA A 278 -12.50 -10.26 1.42
C ALA A 278 -13.38 -10.96 0.37
N SER A 279 -13.01 -12.14 -0.10
CA SER A 279 -13.74 -12.89 -1.13
C SER A 279 -15.11 -13.39 -0.60
N TYR A 280 -15.13 -14.16 0.48
CA TYR A 280 -16.39 -14.73 0.99
C TYR A 280 -17.25 -13.67 1.72
N LEU A 281 -16.65 -12.75 2.46
CA LEU A 281 -17.39 -11.67 3.14
C LEU A 281 -17.96 -10.65 2.15
N GLY A 282 -17.30 -10.48 1.01
CA GLY A 282 -17.77 -9.63 -0.07
C GLY A 282 -19.18 -9.98 -0.59
N ALA A 283 -19.60 -11.24 -0.46
CA ALA A 283 -20.95 -11.67 -0.82
C ALA A 283 -22.06 -10.94 -0.02
N HIS A 284 -21.74 -10.44 1.18
CA HIS A 284 -22.65 -9.65 2.02
C HIS A 284 -22.65 -8.15 1.66
N THR A 285 -21.94 -7.73 0.63
CA THR A 285 -21.77 -6.32 0.26
C THR A 285 -22.27 -6.02 -1.17
N ARG A 286 -22.53 -4.74 -1.45
CA ARG A 286 -22.78 -4.19 -2.78
C ARG A 286 -21.90 -2.96 -2.97
N PRO A 287 -20.62 -3.15 -3.29
CA PRO A 287 -19.71 -2.04 -3.55
C PRO A 287 -20.01 -1.40 -4.90
N ASP A 288 -20.06 -0.07 -4.94
CA ASP A 288 -20.12 0.72 -6.16
C ASP A 288 -19.16 1.91 -6.02
N SER A 289 -18.01 1.83 -6.70
CA SER A 289 -16.93 2.83 -6.58
C SER A 289 -16.48 3.07 -5.12
N ALA A 290 -16.41 1.99 -4.33
CA ALA A 290 -16.09 2.05 -2.91
C ALA A 290 -14.61 2.41 -2.71
N CYS A 291 -14.33 3.37 -1.81
CA CYS A 291 -12.97 3.66 -1.37
C CYS A 291 -12.43 2.50 -0.52
N SER A 292 -11.15 2.14 -0.70
CA SER A 292 -10.51 1.02 0.01
C SER A 292 -10.66 1.14 1.53
N ALA A 293 -10.47 2.36 2.09
CA ALA A 293 -10.66 2.62 3.50
C ALA A 293 -12.06 2.27 4.01
N CYS A 294 -13.12 2.62 3.26
CA CYS A 294 -14.48 2.26 3.63
C CYS A 294 -14.72 0.76 3.48
N TYR A 295 -14.29 0.19 2.35
CA TYR A 295 -14.53 -1.22 2.05
C TYR A 295 -13.76 -2.15 2.99
N GLY A 296 -12.49 -1.85 3.27
CA GLY A 296 -11.67 -2.58 4.23
C GLY A 296 -12.29 -2.61 5.63
N ASN A 297 -12.72 -1.44 6.13
CA ASN A 297 -13.40 -1.36 7.42
C ASN A 297 -14.72 -2.17 7.45
N LEU A 298 -15.47 -2.23 6.34
CA LEU A 298 -16.67 -3.06 6.25
C LEU A 298 -16.33 -4.56 6.27
N ILE A 299 -15.36 -4.99 5.46
CA ILE A 299 -14.92 -6.40 5.45
C ILE A 299 -14.38 -6.80 6.83
N HIS A 300 -13.61 -5.92 7.49
CA HIS A 300 -13.13 -6.16 8.85
C HIS A 300 -14.29 -6.30 9.86
N ALA A 301 -15.30 -5.42 9.76
CA ALA A 301 -16.49 -5.51 10.61
C ALA A 301 -17.26 -6.82 10.39
N LEU A 302 -17.45 -7.23 9.14
CA LEU A 302 -18.09 -8.51 8.80
C LEU A 302 -17.28 -9.70 9.31
N LYS A 303 -15.93 -9.67 9.22
CA LYS A 303 -15.06 -10.71 9.79
C LYS A 303 -15.27 -10.87 11.31
N ARG A 304 -15.33 -9.74 12.05
CA ARG A 304 -15.60 -9.79 13.50
C ARG A 304 -16.99 -10.35 13.84
N LEU A 305 -17.99 -10.10 12.99
CA LEU A 305 -19.32 -10.70 13.16
C LEU A 305 -19.30 -12.21 12.84
N ASP A 306 -18.52 -12.63 11.85
CA ASP A 306 -18.34 -14.04 11.50
C ASP A 306 -17.68 -14.83 12.63
N GLU A 307 -16.61 -14.29 13.24
CA GLU A 307 -15.89 -14.90 14.37
C GLU A 307 -16.78 -15.16 15.59
N VAL A 308 -17.89 -14.42 15.72
CA VAL A 308 -18.89 -14.60 16.79
C VAL A 308 -20.19 -15.22 16.29
N ASN A 309 -20.20 -15.86 15.11
CA ASN A 309 -21.36 -16.52 14.49
C ASN A 309 -22.57 -15.60 14.24
N ARG A 310 -22.38 -14.30 14.07
CA ARG A 310 -23.44 -13.32 13.79
C ARG A 310 -23.48 -12.85 12.33
N LEU A 311 -22.59 -13.31 11.47
CA LEU A 311 -22.63 -12.98 10.04
C LEU A 311 -23.92 -13.48 9.37
N LYS A 312 -24.43 -14.61 9.77
CA LYS A 312 -25.72 -15.19 9.32
C LYS A 312 -26.94 -14.30 9.60
N ASP A 313 -26.82 -13.32 10.49
CA ASP A 313 -27.87 -12.38 10.83
C ASP A 313 -27.99 -11.28 9.77
N ILE A 314 -26.97 -11.03 8.94
CA ILE A 314 -26.96 -10.07 7.85
C ILE A 314 -27.85 -10.61 6.70
N LYS A 315 -29.09 -10.17 6.65
CA LYS A 315 -30.10 -10.64 5.68
C LYS A 315 -30.12 -9.89 4.35
N VAL A 316 -29.56 -8.67 4.33
CA VAL A 316 -29.53 -7.80 3.15
C VAL A 316 -28.10 -7.38 2.85
N PRO A 317 -27.70 -7.32 1.58
CA PRO A 317 -26.37 -6.84 1.22
C PRO A 317 -26.19 -5.37 1.60
N ILE A 318 -25.01 -5.05 2.15
CA ILE A 318 -24.65 -3.70 2.60
C ILE A 318 -24.10 -2.88 1.44
N CYS A 319 -24.79 -1.80 1.07
CA CYS A 319 -24.36 -0.87 0.05
C CYS A 319 -23.20 0.01 0.55
N ILE A 320 -22.19 0.21 -0.28
CA ILE A 320 -21.02 1.00 0.05
C ILE A 320 -20.38 1.61 -1.20
N GLY A 321 -19.99 2.89 -1.15
CA GLY A 321 -19.21 3.51 -2.22
C GLY A 321 -19.82 4.77 -2.82
N GLN A 322 -19.03 5.40 -3.69
CA GLN A 322 -19.34 6.72 -4.27
C GLN A 322 -20.51 6.68 -5.25
N GLY A 323 -20.78 5.52 -5.90
CA GLY A 323 -21.92 5.36 -6.81
C GLY A 323 -23.28 5.55 -6.15
N TYR A 324 -23.35 5.46 -4.81
CA TYR A 324 -24.61 5.70 -4.07
C TYR A 324 -24.88 7.18 -3.72
N LYS A 325 -23.97 8.11 -4.09
CA LYS A 325 -24.18 9.54 -3.81
C LYS A 325 -25.44 10.06 -4.51
N GLY A 326 -26.35 10.65 -3.72
CA GLY A 326 -27.61 11.20 -4.22
C GLY A 326 -28.71 10.17 -4.50
N MET A 327 -28.45 8.87 -4.31
CA MET A 327 -29.49 7.84 -4.40
C MET A 327 -30.39 7.89 -3.18
N ASN A 328 -31.71 7.83 -3.40
CA ASN A 328 -32.72 7.67 -2.37
C ASN A 328 -33.42 6.33 -2.56
N ASP A 329 -33.22 5.42 -1.62
CA ASP A 329 -33.87 4.09 -1.66
C ASP A 329 -34.13 3.61 -0.22
N PRO A 330 -35.41 3.62 0.24
CA PRO A 330 -35.74 3.27 1.61
C PRO A 330 -35.55 1.78 1.93
N ASN A 331 -35.39 0.92 0.90
CA ASN A 331 -35.27 -0.53 1.07
C ASN A 331 -33.80 -0.99 1.17
N LYS A 332 -32.84 -0.10 0.98
CA LYS A 332 -31.41 -0.41 1.04
C LYS A 332 -30.78 0.00 2.35
N VAL A 333 -29.76 -0.77 2.74
CA VAL A 333 -28.90 -0.51 3.88
C VAL A 333 -27.52 -0.11 3.38
N GLY A 334 -26.92 0.92 3.97
CA GLY A 334 -25.64 1.42 3.52
C GLY A 334 -24.67 1.81 4.65
N VAL A 335 -23.39 1.86 4.30
CA VAL A 335 -22.33 2.40 5.17
C VAL A 335 -21.49 3.41 4.42
N GLY A 336 -21.05 4.44 5.13
CA GLY A 336 -20.30 5.56 4.59
C GLY A 336 -21.20 6.74 4.18
N SER A 337 -20.63 7.95 4.26
CA SER A 337 -21.36 9.20 3.95
C SER A 337 -21.94 9.25 2.53
N CYS A 338 -21.47 8.40 1.64
CA CYS A 338 -21.97 8.29 0.26
C CYS A 338 -23.36 7.63 0.19
N THR A 339 -23.80 6.90 1.23
CA THR A 339 -25.06 6.14 1.27
C THR A 339 -26.16 6.82 2.09
N ARG A 340 -26.01 8.10 2.43
CA ARG A 340 -26.93 8.86 3.33
C ARG A 340 -28.41 8.85 2.93
N GLY A 341 -28.69 8.68 1.64
CA GLY A 341 -30.07 8.65 1.13
C GLY A 341 -30.72 7.26 1.17
N LEU A 342 -30.03 6.24 1.66
CA LEU A 342 -30.60 4.91 1.81
C LEU A 342 -31.42 4.79 3.10
N GLY A 343 -32.33 3.83 3.16
CA GLY A 343 -33.31 3.69 4.25
C GLY A 343 -32.70 3.56 5.63
N LYS A 344 -31.64 2.75 5.79
CA LYS A 344 -30.79 2.72 6.99
C LYS A 344 -29.34 2.95 6.56
N SER A 345 -28.66 3.92 7.15
CA SER A 345 -27.30 4.26 6.75
C SER A 345 -26.44 4.74 7.91
N LEU A 346 -25.25 4.14 8.05
CA LEU A 346 -24.19 4.63 8.94
C LEU A 346 -23.35 5.68 8.21
N GLY A 347 -23.23 6.90 8.76
CA GLY A 347 -22.36 7.95 8.23
C GLY A 347 -20.88 7.72 8.55
N GLY A 348 -20.00 8.55 7.98
CA GLY A 348 -18.54 8.52 8.15
C GLY A 348 -17.80 8.47 6.81
N CYS A 349 -16.54 8.97 6.78
CA CYS A 349 -15.73 8.96 5.54
C CYS A 349 -14.22 8.81 5.88
N PRO A 350 -13.75 7.58 6.14
CA PRO A 350 -14.49 6.33 6.33
C PRO A 350 -15.21 6.25 7.69
N PRO A 351 -16.30 5.48 7.83
CA PRO A 351 -16.79 5.09 9.16
C PRO A 351 -15.82 4.06 9.78
N LYS A 352 -15.71 4.04 11.11
CA LYS A 352 -14.84 3.10 11.80
C LYS A 352 -15.45 1.69 11.81
N ALA A 353 -14.61 0.66 11.78
CA ALA A 353 -15.08 -0.73 11.82
C ALA A 353 -15.91 -1.03 13.09
N ILE A 354 -15.54 -0.46 14.24
CA ILE A 354 -16.29 -0.64 15.50
C ILE A 354 -17.72 -0.10 15.41
N ASP A 355 -17.90 1.07 14.75
CA ASP A 355 -19.21 1.69 14.56
C ASP A 355 -20.04 0.89 13.55
N MET A 356 -19.41 0.33 12.53
CA MET A 356 -20.05 -0.60 11.58
C MET A 356 -20.53 -1.87 12.26
N ILE A 357 -19.72 -2.45 13.17
CA ILE A 357 -20.12 -3.65 13.96
C ILE A 357 -21.36 -3.34 14.79
N ALA A 358 -21.39 -2.20 15.49
CA ALA A 358 -22.55 -1.78 16.28
C ALA A 358 -23.79 -1.61 15.40
N PHE A 359 -23.67 -0.84 14.32
CA PHE A 359 -24.76 -0.60 13.36
C PHE A 359 -25.31 -1.91 12.74
N LEU A 360 -24.43 -2.83 12.33
CA LEU A 360 -24.83 -4.10 11.72
C LEU A 360 -25.52 -5.04 12.72
N LYS A 361 -25.20 -4.95 14.03
CA LYS A 361 -25.91 -5.68 15.08
C LYS A 361 -27.33 -5.14 15.27
N GLU A 362 -27.50 -3.81 15.29
CA GLU A 362 -28.81 -3.14 15.45
C GLU A 362 -29.76 -3.35 14.25
N LEU A 363 -29.24 -3.71 13.08
CA LEU A 363 -30.09 -4.01 11.92
C LEU A 363 -30.97 -5.25 12.09
N ASN A 364 -30.58 -6.13 13.00
CA ASN A 364 -31.15 -7.47 13.18
C ASN A 364 -31.88 -7.62 14.52
N ASP A 365 -31.81 -6.62 15.40
CA ASP A 365 -32.63 -6.49 16.60
C ASP A 365 -33.90 -5.70 16.28
#